data_aaf1d327b6d639fb44c8b1c39c73e572
#
_entry.id   aaf1d327b6d639fb44c8b1c39c73e572
#
_cell.length_a   1.000
_cell.length_b   1.000
_cell.length_c   1.000
_cell.angle_alpha   90.00
_cell.angle_beta   90.00
_cell.angle_gamma   90.00
#
_symmetry.space_group_name_H-M   'P 1'
#
loop_
_entity.id
_entity.type
_entity.pdbx_description
1 polymer ?
#
loop_
_entity_poly.entity_id
_entity_poly.type
_entity_poly.pdbx_seq_one_letter_code
_entity_poly.pdbx_strand_id
1 'polypeptide(L)'
;PKKWDNFKTMFSFWIFGLCNNLGYVVMLSAAHDIMEEFDETNDSLQDIKTNYKRECNVHGTGAILLADILPSIIVKILVPFLPLYIHLRIFLAVTTSALGFLLVAFKWNKWLLILGVIFTSLSSGLGESSLLSYMVFFKTKNVISTWSSGTGAAGLFGSFAYASLISAGLSPTITLLSMLISPAAMAICFWLLVEHPKIRKEEIYLEEDRPTTEDKHSFKNKLKLLPHLLAVYTAPFALVYLFEYYINQGLFELLYFPKTFLNHNGQYRWYQVLYQTGVFISRSSMNIVKINNTWLLAILQGFNVILLTFEVVNGYMKYLIIVMIFILWEGLVGGASYVNTYRRIASEMAPAEREFSMSMNSFGDSIMITLAGFIALPFHEYFCKSKSPYS
;
A
#
# COMPACT_ATOMS: atom_id res chain seq x y z
N PRO A 1 10.96 34.93 4.10
CA PRO A 1 10.60 34.29 2.84
C PRO A 1 11.00 32.81 2.83
N LYS A 2 12.27 32.45 2.94
CA LYS A 2 12.77 31.06 2.86
C LYS A 2 12.12 30.06 3.83
N LYS A 3 11.72 30.48 5.03
CA LYS A 3 11.13 29.58 6.03
C LYS A 3 9.67 29.21 5.68
N TRP A 4 8.94 30.16 5.08
CA TRP A 4 7.57 29.95 4.62
C TRP A 4 7.50 29.10 3.36
N ASP A 5 8.43 29.30 2.42
CA ASP A 5 8.52 28.51 1.18
C ASP A 5 8.91 27.05 1.47
N ASN A 6 9.82 26.84 2.43
CA ASN A 6 10.13 25.50 2.92
C ASN A 6 8.92 24.82 3.57
N PHE A 7 8.11 25.55 4.33
CA PHE A 7 6.90 24.99 4.94
C PHE A 7 5.86 24.59 3.89
N LYS A 8 5.58 25.46 2.91
CA LYS A 8 4.69 25.15 1.80
C LYS A 8 5.13 23.91 1.05
N THR A 9 6.41 23.80 0.71
CA THR A 9 6.98 22.64 0.03
C THR A 9 6.78 21.36 0.86
N MET A 10 7.15 21.37 2.15
CA MET A 10 7.00 20.24 3.04
C MET A 10 5.53 19.84 3.17
N PHE A 11 4.62 20.80 3.39
CA PHE A 11 3.19 20.55 3.49
C PHE A 11 2.64 19.92 2.22
N SER A 12 3.04 20.44 1.04
CA SER A 12 2.60 19.89 -0.25
C SER A 12 3.07 18.46 -0.45
N PHE A 13 4.32 18.13 -0.09
CA PHE A 13 4.80 16.75 -0.20
C PHE A 13 4.17 15.81 0.82
N TRP A 14 3.75 16.31 1.97
CA TRP A 14 2.93 15.53 2.90
C TRP A 14 1.55 15.20 2.31
N ILE A 15 0.88 16.20 1.73
CA ILE A 15 -0.40 16.02 1.02
C ILE A 15 -0.24 15.09 -0.19
N PHE A 16 0.85 15.20 -0.96
CA PHE A 16 1.10 14.28 -2.08
C PHE A 16 1.25 12.85 -1.61
N GLY A 17 2.02 12.62 -0.52
CA GLY A 17 2.15 11.28 0.08
C GLY A 17 0.81 10.72 0.54
N LEU A 18 0.01 11.55 1.22
CA LEU A 18 -1.33 11.20 1.67
C LEU A 18 -2.24 10.85 0.46
N CYS A 19 -2.41 11.79 -0.46
CA CYS A 19 -3.38 11.67 -1.54
C CYS A 19 -3.00 10.58 -2.55
N ASN A 20 -1.72 10.42 -2.85
CA ASN A 20 -1.25 9.42 -3.81
C ASN A 20 -1.51 7.98 -3.33
N ASN A 21 -1.38 7.73 -2.03
CA ASN A 21 -1.54 6.38 -1.46
C ASN A 21 -2.95 6.12 -0.92
N LEU A 22 -3.78 7.16 -0.75
CA LEU A 22 -5.12 7.02 -0.18
C LEU A 22 -6.00 6.12 -1.05
N GLY A 23 -5.94 6.24 -2.37
CA GLY A 23 -6.72 5.42 -3.31
C GLY A 23 -6.44 3.93 -3.12
N TYR A 24 -5.17 3.55 -3.08
CA TYR A 24 -4.73 2.18 -2.82
C TYR A 24 -5.29 1.64 -1.50
N VAL A 25 -5.13 2.39 -0.41
CA VAL A 25 -5.61 1.96 0.92
C VAL A 25 -7.14 1.85 0.97
N VAL A 26 -7.85 2.78 0.35
CA VAL A 26 -9.33 2.73 0.30
C VAL A 26 -9.81 1.51 -0.46
N MET A 27 -9.20 1.16 -1.60
CA MET A 27 -9.56 -0.05 -2.35
C MET A 27 -9.32 -1.33 -1.55
N LEU A 28 -8.22 -1.43 -0.82
CA LEU A 28 -7.97 -2.58 0.08
C LEU A 28 -8.93 -2.61 1.27
N SER A 29 -9.28 -1.46 1.84
CA SER A 29 -10.25 -1.37 2.94
C SER A 29 -11.68 -1.73 2.50
N ALA A 30 -12.00 -1.42 1.24
CA ALA A 30 -13.27 -1.75 0.59
C ALA A 30 -13.27 -3.15 -0.06
N ALA A 31 -12.16 -3.88 -0.03
CA ALA A 31 -11.99 -5.11 -0.83
C ALA A 31 -13.08 -6.15 -0.57
N HIS A 32 -13.48 -6.33 0.68
CA HIS A 32 -14.56 -7.25 1.02
C HIS A 32 -15.90 -6.80 0.41
N ASP A 33 -16.26 -5.53 0.57
CA ASP A 33 -17.50 -4.95 0.03
C ASP A 33 -17.52 -5.01 -1.51
N ILE A 34 -16.37 -4.78 -2.15
CA ILE A 34 -16.20 -4.86 -3.61
C ILE A 34 -16.39 -6.30 -4.10
N MET A 35 -15.83 -7.29 -3.41
CA MET A 35 -15.96 -8.69 -3.79
C MET A 35 -17.34 -9.23 -3.55
N GLU A 36 -18.02 -8.84 -2.47
CA GLU A 36 -19.41 -9.19 -2.23
C GLU A 36 -20.32 -8.71 -3.37
N GLU A 37 -20.15 -7.46 -3.80
CA GLU A 37 -20.88 -6.90 -4.95
C GLU A 37 -20.57 -7.64 -6.26
N PHE A 38 -19.29 -8.01 -6.45
CA PHE A 38 -18.87 -8.77 -7.62
C PHE A 38 -19.52 -10.16 -7.67
N ASP A 39 -19.62 -10.84 -6.53
CA ASP A 39 -20.23 -12.16 -6.39
C ASP A 39 -21.74 -12.10 -6.61
N GLU A 40 -22.44 -11.10 -6.06
CA GLU A 40 -23.89 -10.91 -6.21
C GLU A 40 -24.31 -10.65 -7.66
N THR A 41 -23.46 -9.98 -8.45
CA THR A 41 -23.73 -9.69 -9.86
C THR A 41 -23.38 -10.83 -10.81
N ASN A 42 -22.96 -11.99 -10.29
CA ASN A 42 -22.46 -13.09 -11.10
C ASN A 42 -23.11 -14.43 -10.73
N ASP A 43 -24.20 -14.78 -11.44
CA ASP A 43 -25.01 -15.97 -11.17
C ASP A 43 -24.18 -17.28 -11.10
N SER A 44 -23.13 -17.42 -11.93
CA SER A 44 -22.27 -18.60 -11.91
C SER A 44 -21.44 -18.73 -10.63
N LEU A 45 -21.20 -17.66 -9.89
CA LEU A 45 -20.45 -17.69 -8.64
C LEU A 45 -21.35 -18.01 -7.45
N GLN A 46 -22.66 -17.77 -7.53
CA GLN A 46 -23.61 -18.15 -6.49
C GLN A 46 -23.66 -19.67 -6.31
N ASP A 47 -23.59 -20.45 -7.39
CA ASP A 47 -23.52 -21.92 -7.33
C ASP A 47 -22.25 -22.40 -6.61
N ILE A 48 -21.13 -21.69 -6.75
CA ILE A 48 -19.88 -22.02 -6.05
C ILE A 48 -20.01 -21.66 -4.56
N LYS A 49 -20.66 -20.55 -4.24
CA LYS A 49 -20.89 -20.07 -2.87
C LYS A 49 -21.72 -21.07 -2.04
N THR A 50 -22.64 -21.82 -2.68
CA THR A 50 -23.41 -22.86 -2.01
C THR A 50 -22.56 -24.02 -1.45
N ASN A 51 -21.36 -24.22 -1.98
CA ASN A 51 -20.41 -25.23 -1.50
C ASN A 51 -19.54 -24.75 -0.34
N TYR A 52 -19.59 -23.45 0.00
CA TYR A 52 -18.83 -22.89 1.11
C TYR A 52 -19.54 -23.18 2.44
N LYS A 53 -18.76 -23.50 3.45
CA LYS A 53 -19.24 -23.75 4.83
C LYS A 53 -19.03 -22.53 5.73
N ARG A 54 -18.45 -21.45 5.17
CA ARG A 54 -18.24 -20.16 5.83
C ARG A 54 -18.88 -19.05 5.01
N GLU A 55 -19.16 -17.93 5.64
CA GLU A 55 -19.54 -16.70 4.94
C GLU A 55 -18.29 -16.10 4.29
N CYS A 56 -18.03 -16.46 3.04
CA CYS A 56 -16.87 -15.99 2.27
C CYS A 56 -17.30 -15.46 0.91
N ASN A 57 -16.50 -14.55 0.35
CA ASN A 57 -16.55 -14.22 -1.07
C ASN A 57 -15.83 -15.31 -1.89
N VAL A 58 -16.26 -15.51 -3.15
CA VAL A 58 -15.74 -16.64 -3.96
C VAL A 58 -14.26 -16.51 -4.26
N HIS A 59 -13.81 -15.30 -4.58
CA HIS A 59 -12.40 -15.05 -4.93
C HIS A 59 -11.55 -14.49 -3.79
N GLY A 60 -12.19 -14.09 -2.68
CA GLY A 60 -11.51 -13.44 -1.57
C GLY A 60 -10.92 -12.07 -1.90
N THR A 61 -10.51 -11.35 -0.88
CA THR A 61 -9.95 -10.00 -0.99
C THR A 61 -8.57 -9.95 -1.64
N GLY A 62 -7.89 -11.11 -1.76
CA GLY A 62 -6.62 -11.24 -2.49
C GLY A 62 -6.73 -10.88 -3.98
N ALA A 63 -7.90 -11.05 -4.61
CA ALA A 63 -8.13 -10.64 -6.00
C ALA A 63 -8.06 -9.11 -6.16
N ILE A 64 -8.60 -8.36 -5.22
CA ILE A 64 -8.50 -6.89 -5.20
C ILE A 64 -7.05 -6.46 -4.96
N LEU A 65 -6.32 -7.14 -4.07
CA LEU A 65 -4.89 -6.88 -3.89
C LEU A 65 -4.11 -7.03 -5.20
N LEU A 66 -4.34 -8.09 -5.96
CA LEU A 66 -3.66 -8.30 -7.24
C LEU A 66 -4.04 -7.24 -8.28
N ALA A 67 -5.31 -6.87 -8.37
CA ALA A 67 -5.79 -5.81 -9.25
C ALA A 67 -5.19 -4.44 -8.87
N ASP A 68 -4.89 -4.23 -7.59
CA ASP A 68 -4.36 -2.97 -7.07
C ASP A 68 -2.82 -2.90 -7.06
N ILE A 69 -2.09 -4.02 -7.07
CA ILE A 69 -0.62 -3.99 -7.05
C ILE A 69 0.03 -4.22 -8.42
N LEU A 70 -0.50 -5.13 -9.24
CA LEU A 70 0.14 -5.50 -10.51
C LEU A 70 0.29 -4.34 -11.50
N PRO A 71 -0.76 -3.50 -11.76
CA PRO A 71 -0.60 -2.36 -12.64
C PRO A 71 0.40 -1.33 -12.11
N SER A 72 0.44 -1.11 -10.80
CA SER A 72 1.39 -0.21 -10.15
C SER A 72 2.84 -0.65 -10.37
N ILE A 73 3.15 -1.95 -10.26
CA ILE A 73 4.50 -2.49 -10.52
C ILE A 73 4.91 -2.23 -11.95
N ILE A 74 4.03 -2.51 -12.93
CA ILE A 74 4.33 -2.28 -14.35
C ILE A 74 4.69 -0.80 -14.59
N VAL A 75 3.90 0.11 -14.03
CA VAL A 75 4.16 1.54 -14.13
C VAL A 75 5.48 1.92 -13.47
N LYS A 76 5.76 1.43 -12.25
CA LYS A 76 7.01 1.69 -11.52
C LYS A 76 8.26 1.22 -12.28
N ILE A 77 8.15 0.13 -13.07
CA ILE A 77 9.23 -0.36 -13.92
C ILE A 77 9.40 0.53 -15.17
N LEU A 78 8.32 0.96 -15.80
CA LEU A 78 8.36 1.67 -17.08
C LEU A 78 8.68 3.18 -16.93
N VAL A 79 8.13 3.81 -15.90
CA VAL A 79 8.20 5.27 -15.72
C VAL A 79 9.63 5.83 -15.63
N PRO A 80 10.62 5.16 -15.00
CA PRO A 80 12.01 5.64 -14.99
C PRO A 80 12.67 5.77 -16.36
N PHE A 81 12.19 5.01 -17.35
CA PHE A 81 12.71 5.05 -18.73
C PHE A 81 12.02 6.10 -19.61
N LEU A 82 10.99 6.77 -19.09
CA LEU A 82 10.25 7.79 -19.83
C LEU A 82 10.73 9.20 -19.39
N PRO A 83 10.71 10.20 -20.32
CA PRO A 83 11.09 11.55 -19.96
C PRO A 83 10.20 12.13 -18.85
N LEU A 84 10.81 12.90 -17.93
CA LEU A 84 10.13 13.46 -16.76
C LEU A 84 9.26 14.68 -17.17
N TYR A 85 8.15 14.43 -17.82
CA TYR A 85 7.10 15.44 -18.03
C TYR A 85 6.22 15.53 -16.79
N ILE A 86 6.74 16.11 -15.70
CA ILE A 86 6.10 16.05 -14.39
C ILE A 86 4.63 16.52 -14.39
N HIS A 87 4.31 17.61 -15.08
CA HIS A 87 2.95 18.12 -15.16
C HIS A 87 1.99 17.12 -15.83
N LEU A 88 2.43 16.48 -16.93
CA LEU A 88 1.63 15.46 -17.63
C LEU A 88 1.46 14.21 -16.76
N ARG A 89 2.53 13.74 -16.11
CA ARG A 89 2.46 12.56 -15.23
C ARG A 89 1.52 12.78 -14.05
N ILE A 90 1.59 13.95 -13.39
CA ILE A 90 0.68 14.26 -12.28
C ILE A 90 -0.75 14.46 -12.78
N PHE A 91 -0.96 15.07 -13.95
CA PHE A 91 -2.28 15.16 -14.56
C PHE A 91 -2.88 13.77 -14.81
N LEU A 92 -2.10 12.84 -15.38
CA LEU A 92 -2.54 11.46 -15.62
C LEU A 92 -2.80 10.73 -14.28
N ALA A 93 -1.96 10.92 -13.26
CA ALA A 93 -2.19 10.32 -11.94
C ALA A 93 -3.48 10.82 -11.30
N VAL A 94 -3.72 12.13 -11.31
CA VAL A 94 -4.96 12.73 -10.78
C VAL A 94 -6.20 12.24 -11.52
N THR A 95 -6.15 12.22 -12.85
CA THR A 95 -7.30 11.80 -13.68
C THR A 95 -7.58 10.30 -13.52
N THR A 96 -6.57 9.45 -13.52
CA THR A 96 -6.76 8.01 -13.30
C THR A 96 -7.25 7.70 -11.89
N SER A 97 -6.79 8.43 -10.86
CA SER A 97 -7.33 8.32 -9.50
C SER A 97 -8.82 8.68 -9.45
N ALA A 98 -9.20 9.82 -10.02
CA ALA A 98 -10.60 10.26 -10.03
C ALA A 98 -11.49 9.27 -10.80
N LEU A 99 -11.05 8.82 -11.97
CA LEU A 99 -11.77 7.81 -12.76
C LEU A 99 -11.89 6.49 -12.00
N GLY A 100 -10.85 6.06 -11.29
CA GLY A 100 -10.87 4.86 -10.46
C GLY A 100 -11.98 4.92 -9.42
N PHE A 101 -12.05 5.98 -8.62
CA PHE A 101 -13.13 6.16 -7.63
C PHE A 101 -14.51 6.23 -8.26
N LEU A 102 -14.66 6.92 -9.40
CA LEU A 102 -15.95 7.02 -10.11
C LEU A 102 -16.42 5.65 -10.61
N LEU A 103 -15.53 4.87 -11.24
CA LEU A 103 -15.88 3.54 -11.79
C LEU A 103 -16.31 2.56 -10.70
N VAL A 104 -15.60 2.55 -9.55
CA VAL A 104 -15.98 1.69 -8.42
C VAL A 104 -17.24 2.20 -7.75
N ALA A 105 -17.44 3.53 -7.62
CA ALA A 105 -18.60 4.09 -6.94
C ALA A 105 -19.92 3.82 -7.68
N PHE A 106 -19.93 3.95 -9.01
CA PHE A 106 -21.18 3.83 -9.78
C PHE A 106 -21.60 2.40 -10.09
N LYS A 107 -20.73 1.40 -9.91
CA LYS A 107 -21.07 -0.03 -10.01
C LYS A 107 -21.78 -0.44 -11.30
N TRP A 108 -21.50 0.23 -12.44
CA TRP A 108 -22.21 0.01 -13.70
C TRP A 108 -22.07 -1.43 -14.24
N ASN A 109 -20.91 -2.05 -14.03
CA ASN A 109 -20.60 -3.39 -14.50
C ASN A 109 -19.40 -3.95 -13.69
N LYS A 110 -19.40 -5.27 -13.44
CA LYS A 110 -18.33 -5.98 -12.74
C LYS A 110 -16.93 -5.73 -13.31
N TRP A 111 -16.79 -5.63 -14.63
CA TRP A 111 -15.51 -5.34 -15.28
C TRP A 111 -15.07 -3.90 -15.07
N LEU A 112 -16.01 -2.96 -15.04
CA LEU A 112 -15.73 -1.55 -14.76
C LEU A 112 -15.33 -1.33 -13.31
N LEU A 113 -15.86 -2.14 -12.39
CA LEU A 113 -15.47 -2.12 -10.99
C LEU A 113 -14.00 -2.51 -10.82
N ILE A 114 -13.57 -3.64 -11.41
CA ILE A 114 -12.15 -4.06 -11.40
C ILE A 114 -11.27 -3.05 -12.16
N LEU A 115 -11.74 -2.51 -13.28
CA LEU A 115 -11.02 -1.46 -14.01
C LEU A 115 -10.82 -0.20 -13.16
N GLY A 116 -11.78 0.13 -12.30
CA GLY A 116 -11.67 1.23 -11.34
C GLY A 116 -10.53 0.99 -10.33
N VAL A 117 -10.40 -0.22 -9.80
CA VAL A 117 -9.28 -0.61 -8.93
C VAL A 117 -7.94 -0.53 -9.68
N ILE A 118 -7.89 -1.01 -10.92
CA ILE A 118 -6.71 -0.90 -11.80
C ILE A 118 -6.31 0.57 -12.02
N PHE A 119 -7.28 1.47 -12.21
CA PHE A 119 -7.00 2.90 -12.40
C PHE A 119 -6.43 3.56 -11.14
N THR A 120 -6.91 3.22 -9.94
CA THR A 120 -6.30 3.70 -8.69
C THR A 120 -4.88 3.18 -8.52
N SER A 121 -4.62 1.94 -8.90
CA SER A 121 -3.30 1.33 -8.93
C SER A 121 -2.33 2.06 -9.87
N LEU A 122 -2.74 2.29 -11.11
CA LEU A 122 -1.96 3.06 -12.11
C LEU A 122 -1.64 4.46 -11.60
N SER A 123 -2.63 5.14 -11.00
CA SER A 123 -2.45 6.44 -10.37
C SER A 123 -1.39 6.42 -9.29
N SER A 124 -1.50 5.48 -8.36
CA SER A 124 -0.58 5.34 -7.22
C SER A 124 0.85 5.09 -7.70
N GLY A 125 1.06 4.15 -8.62
CA GLY A 125 2.38 3.84 -9.18
C GLY A 125 2.99 5.00 -9.95
N LEU A 126 2.20 5.68 -10.80
CA LEU A 126 2.66 6.81 -11.60
C LEU A 126 2.99 8.02 -10.72
N GLY A 127 2.13 8.34 -9.76
CA GLY A 127 2.32 9.45 -8.84
C GLY A 127 3.54 9.24 -7.94
N GLU A 128 3.69 8.05 -7.34
CA GLU A 128 4.84 7.72 -6.49
C GLU A 128 6.15 7.85 -7.25
N SER A 129 6.30 7.16 -8.39
CA SER A 129 7.54 7.21 -9.19
C SER A 129 7.86 8.62 -9.66
N SER A 130 6.84 9.40 -10.05
CA SER A 130 7.04 10.76 -10.55
C SER A 130 7.40 11.74 -9.45
N LEU A 131 6.73 11.67 -8.29
CA LEU A 131 6.98 12.58 -7.17
C LEU A 131 8.30 12.28 -6.47
N LEU A 132 8.68 11.00 -6.35
CA LEU A 132 10.00 10.61 -5.83
C LEU A 132 11.12 11.15 -6.70
N SER A 133 11.02 11.00 -8.03
CA SER A 133 11.98 11.59 -8.96
C SER A 133 11.98 13.13 -8.89
N TYR A 134 10.81 13.73 -8.72
CA TYR A 134 10.67 15.19 -8.65
C TYR A 134 11.25 15.81 -7.37
N MET A 135 11.27 15.05 -6.25
CA MET A 135 11.85 15.52 -4.98
C MET A 135 13.32 15.90 -5.07
N VAL A 136 14.08 15.29 -5.97
CA VAL A 136 15.52 15.56 -6.16
C VAL A 136 15.80 17.02 -6.50
N PHE A 137 14.86 17.70 -7.16
CA PHE A 137 15.00 19.10 -7.55
C PHE A 137 14.72 20.10 -6.40
N PHE A 138 14.27 19.61 -5.25
CA PHE A 138 14.00 20.46 -4.10
C PHE A 138 15.15 20.46 -3.10
N LYS A 139 15.67 21.64 -2.81
CA LYS A 139 16.78 21.86 -1.84
C LYS A 139 16.34 21.77 -0.38
N THR A 140 15.04 21.56 -0.12
CA THR A 140 14.46 21.55 1.22
C THR A 140 14.81 20.25 1.93
N LYS A 141 15.51 20.34 3.06
CA LYS A 141 15.76 19.18 3.93
C LYS A 141 14.43 18.61 4.42
N ASN A 142 14.35 17.30 4.55
CA ASN A 142 13.19 16.57 5.08
C ASN A 142 11.99 16.39 4.11
N VAL A 143 12.07 16.75 2.84
CA VAL A 143 10.99 16.49 1.88
C VAL A 143 10.64 15.00 1.82
N ILE A 144 11.65 14.13 1.78
CA ILE A 144 11.47 12.66 1.79
C ILE A 144 10.79 12.18 3.08
N SER A 145 11.21 12.71 4.24
CA SER A 145 10.61 12.37 5.53
C SER A 145 9.14 12.81 5.59
N THR A 146 8.85 13.97 5.03
CA THR A 146 7.48 14.51 4.99
C THR A 146 6.58 13.67 4.07
N TRP A 147 7.08 13.30 2.88
CA TRP A 147 6.41 12.34 2.00
C TRP A 147 6.13 11.00 2.70
N SER A 148 7.13 10.42 3.35
CA SER A 148 7.00 9.14 4.07
C SER A 148 5.95 9.21 5.19
N SER A 149 5.90 10.32 5.93
CA SER A 149 4.85 10.56 6.92
C SER A 149 3.47 10.67 6.27
N GLY A 150 3.36 11.37 5.15
CA GLY A 150 2.12 11.48 4.38
C GLY A 150 1.62 10.11 3.89
N THR A 151 2.50 9.27 3.36
CA THR A 151 2.14 7.91 2.93
C THR A 151 1.67 7.02 4.10
N GLY A 152 2.30 7.17 5.28
CA GLY A 152 1.82 6.48 6.49
C GLY A 152 0.45 6.98 6.95
N ALA A 153 0.23 8.30 6.87
CA ALA A 153 -1.06 8.92 7.19
C ALA A 153 -2.16 8.46 6.22
N ALA A 154 -1.85 8.19 4.95
CA ALA A 154 -2.80 7.66 3.98
C ALA A 154 -3.40 6.33 4.43
N GLY A 155 -2.59 5.45 5.01
CA GLY A 155 -3.06 4.18 5.57
C GLY A 155 -4.13 4.39 6.61
N LEU A 156 -3.83 5.18 7.63
CA LEU A 156 -4.76 5.46 8.73
C LEU A 156 -6.00 6.24 8.25
N PHE A 157 -5.80 7.38 7.59
CA PHE A 157 -6.93 8.23 7.19
C PHE A 157 -7.81 7.58 6.12
N GLY A 158 -7.24 6.85 5.16
CA GLY A 158 -8.01 6.16 4.12
C GLY A 158 -8.88 5.04 4.69
N SER A 159 -8.30 4.15 5.48
CA SER A 159 -9.05 3.04 6.10
C SER A 159 -10.08 3.54 7.13
N PHE A 160 -9.71 4.51 7.98
CA PHE A 160 -10.61 5.08 8.98
C PHE A 160 -11.77 5.85 8.34
N ALA A 161 -11.51 6.67 7.32
CA ALA A 161 -12.55 7.41 6.62
C ALA A 161 -13.55 6.46 5.96
N TYR A 162 -13.07 5.43 5.24
CA TYR A 162 -13.95 4.44 4.62
C TYR A 162 -14.79 3.70 5.68
N ALA A 163 -14.14 3.13 6.70
CA ALA A 163 -14.83 2.37 7.74
C ALA A 163 -15.84 3.23 8.52
N SER A 164 -15.48 4.46 8.87
CA SER A 164 -16.34 5.37 9.65
C SER A 164 -17.56 5.85 8.86
N LEU A 165 -17.38 6.23 7.59
CA LEU A 165 -18.48 6.70 6.75
C LEU A 165 -19.50 5.58 6.50
N ILE A 166 -19.04 4.36 6.20
CA ILE A 166 -19.92 3.19 6.08
C ILE A 166 -20.62 2.88 7.42
N SER A 167 -19.88 2.91 8.54
CA SER A 167 -20.45 2.67 9.86
C SER A 167 -21.46 3.74 10.28
N ALA A 168 -21.34 4.97 9.77
CA ALA A 168 -22.30 6.04 9.95
C ALA A 168 -23.56 5.90 9.08
N GLY A 169 -23.65 4.85 8.26
CA GLY A 169 -24.80 4.54 7.42
C GLY A 169 -24.76 5.15 6.01
N LEU A 170 -23.61 5.71 5.58
CA LEU A 170 -23.46 6.15 4.20
C LEU A 170 -23.30 4.92 3.28
N SER A 171 -23.88 5.01 2.09
CA SER A 171 -23.69 3.97 1.08
C SER A 171 -22.22 3.91 0.60
N PRO A 172 -21.73 2.73 0.16
CA PRO A 172 -20.40 2.62 -0.45
C PRO A 172 -20.18 3.60 -1.60
N THR A 173 -21.21 3.84 -2.41
CA THR A 173 -21.18 4.83 -3.50
C THR A 173 -20.87 6.24 -3.00
N ILE A 174 -21.60 6.74 -2.00
CA ILE A 174 -21.39 8.10 -1.46
C ILE A 174 -20.01 8.17 -0.78
N THR A 175 -19.62 7.12 -0.08
CA THR A 175 -18.32 7.03 0.58
C THR A 175 -17.18 7.12 -0.43
N LEU A 176 -17.22 6.35 -1.52
CA LEU A 176 -16.20 6.39 -2.56
C LEU A 176 -16.20 7.72 -3.33
N LEU A 177 -17.37 8.31 -3.59
CA LEU A 177 -17.44 9.64 -4.18
C LEU A 177 -16.83 10.74 -3.30
N SER A 178 -16.96 10.62 -1.97
CA SER A 178 -16.31 11.56 -1.05
C SER A 178 -14.77 11.50 -1.12
N MET A 179 -14.19 10.35 -1.50
CA MET A 179 -12.74 10.19 -1.68
C MET A 179 -12.17 10.95 -2.88
N LEU A 180 -13.02 11.48 -3.77
CA LEU A 180 -12.62 12.41 -4.85
C LEU A 180 -11.95 13.69 -4.32
N ILE A 181 -12.11 14.00 -3.04
CA ILE A 181 -11.35 15.07 -2.37
C ILE A 181 -9.83 14.83 -2.48
N SER A 182 -9.39 13.58 -2.52
CA SER A 182 -7.96 13.22 -2.59
C SER A 182 -7.30 13.64 -3.91
N PRO A 183 -7.76 13.21 -5.10
CA PRO A 183 -7.19 13.70 -6.35
C PRO A 183 -7.38 15.22 -6.54
N ALA A 184 -8.46 15.81 -6.03
CA ALA A 184 -8.66 17.25 -6.07
C ALA A 184 -7.63 18.00 -5.21
N ALA A 185 -7.38 17.53 -3.97
CA ALA A 185 -6.36 18.10 -3.09
C ALA A 185 -4.96 17.96 -3.69
N MET A 186 -4.65 16.81 -4.28
CA MET A 186 -3.37 16.60 -4.98
C MET A 186 -3.18 17.59 -6.13
N ALA A 187 -4.21 17.81 -6.94
CA ALA A 187 -4.18 18.78 -8.05
C ALA A 187 -3.98 20.21 -7.53
N ILE A 188 -4.77 20.63 -6.55
CA ILE A 188 -4.65 21.97 -5.94
C ILE A 188 -3.24 22.18 -5.36
N CYS A 189 -2.74 21.23 -4.59
CA CYS A 189 -1.41 21.35 -4.01
C CYS A 189 -0.32 21.40 -5.10
N PHE A 190 -0.43 20.59 -6.15
CA PHE A 190 0.60 20.54 -7.19
C PHE A 190 0.62 21.81 -8.02
N TRP A 191 -0.51 22.29 -8.51
CA TRP A 191 -0.52 23.45 -9.42
C TRP A 191 -0.61 24.80 -8.74
N LEU A 192 -1.11 24.88 -7.48
CA LEU A 192 -1.32 26.15 -6.80
C LEU A 192 -0.42 26.42 -5.61
N LEU A 193 0.04 25.37 -4.88
CA LEU A 193 0.85 25.55 -3.67
C LEU A 193 2.35 25.38 -3.91
N VAL A 194 2.75 24.41 -4.74
CA VAL A 194 4.16 24.11 -4.97
C VAL A 194 4.79 25.19 -5.83
N GLU A 195 5.90 25.75 -5.35
CA GLU A 195 6.77 26.55 -6.16
C GLU A 195 7.68 25.62 -6.98
N HIS A 196 7.32 25.45 -8.26
CA HIS A 196 8.06 24.57 -9.16
C HIS A 196 9.48 25.07 -9.36
N PRO A 197 10.50 24.25 -9.07
CA PRO A 197 11.88 24.62 -9.34
C PRO A 197 12.06 24.86 -10.85
N LYS A 198 12.83 25.89 -11.21
CA LYS A 198 13.21 26.13 -12.59
C LYS A 198 14.19 25.03 -13.01
N ILE A 199 13.67 23.94 -13.54
CA ILE A 199 14.46 22.85 -14.09
C ILE A 199 15.07 23.37 -15.40
N ARG A 200 16.38 23.62 -15.42
CA ARG A 200 17.08 23.93 -16.67
C ARG A 200 17.04 22.69 -17.57
N LYS A 201 16.77 22.89 -18.85
CA LYS A 201 16.83 21.79 -19.83
C LYS A 201 18.15 21.02 -19.78
N GLU A 202 19.25 21.71 -19.44
CA GLU A 202 20.57 21.12 -19.25
C GLU A 202 20.67 20.14 -18.09
N GLU A 203 19.88 20.31 -17.02
CA GLU A 203 19.85 19.36 -15.88
C GLU A 203 19.10 18.06 -16.22
N ILE A 204 18.15 18.11 -17.16
CA ILE A 204 17.45 16.91 -17.66
C ILE A 204 18.38 16.09 -18.58
N TYR A 205 19.22 16.77 -19.38
CA TYR A 205 20.18 16.11 -20.27
C TYR A 205 21.43 15.61 -19.55
N LEU A 206 21.77 16.14 -18.36
CA LEU A 206 22.89 15.64 -17.55
C LEU A 206 22.65 14.25 -16.95
N GLU A 207 21.41 13.76 -16.91
CA GLU A 207 21.11 12.35 -16.60
C GLU A 207 21.21 11.46 -17.85
N GLU A 208 20.95 11.97 -19.07
CA GLU A 208 21.11 11.23 -20.33
C GLU A 208 22.56 11.23 -20.86
N ASP A 209 23.36 12.27 -20.57
CA ASP A 209 24.75 12.45 -21.06
C ASP A 209 25.84 12.04 -20.06
N ARG A 210 25.55 11.19 -19.08
CA ARG A 210 26.63 10.54 -18.31
C ARG A 210 27.39 9.59 -19.25
N PRO A 211 28.71 9.76 -19.43
CA PRO A 211 29.46 9.01 -20.42
C PRO A 211 29.37 7.50 -20.15
N THR A 212 29.04 6.78 -21.19
CA THR A 212 28.83 5.33 -21.26
C THR A 212 29.95 4.42 -20.73
N THR A 213 31.10 4.98 -20.39
CA THR A 213 32.25 4.27 -19.80
C THR A 213 32.20 4.17 -18.28
N GLU A 214 31.60 5.15 -17.57
CA GLU A 214 31.34 5.02 -16.11
C GLU A 214 30.15 4.10 -15.80
N ASP A 215 29.17 4.00 -16.70
CA ASP A 215 27.99 3.19 -16.49
C ASP A 215 28.26 1.68 -16.46
N LYS A 216 29.20 1.17 -17.27
CA LYS A 216 29.60 -0.24 -17.25
C LYS A 216 30.29 -0.64 -15.94
N HIS A 217 31.09 0.23 -15.36
CA HIS A 217 31.69 0.02 -14.04
C HIS A 217 30.66 0.19 -12.92
N SER A 218 29.74 1.13 -13.05
CA SER A 218 28.63 1.37 -12.13
C SER A 218 27.68 0.18 -12.07
N PHE A 219 27.26 -0.39 -13.21
CA PHE A 219 26.37 -1.54 -13.26
C PHE A 219 27.00 -2.81 -12.66
N LYS A 220 28.26 -3.12 -12.96
CA LYS A 220 28.97 -4.24 -12.33
C LYS A 220 29.11 -4.08 -10.81
N ASN A 221 29.33 -2.87 -10.35
CA ASN A 221 29.43 -2.59 -8.90
C ASN A 221 28.05 -2.72 -8.23
N LYS A 222 26.98 -2.26 -8.85
CA LYS A 222 25.60 -2.46 -8.40
C LYS A 222 25.25 -3.96 -8.33
N LEU A 223 25.64 -4.77 -9.30
CA LEU A 223 25.45 -6.23 -9.26
C LEU A 223 26.21 -6.91 -8.12
N LYS A 224 27.45 -6.47 -7.81
CA LYS A 224 28.22 -7.00 -6.68
C LYS A 224 27.62 -6.66 -5.33
N LEU A 225 26.94 -5.51 -5.24
CA LEU A 225 26.24 -5.06 -4.04
C LEU A 225 24.97 -5.88 -3.77
N LEU A 226 24.33 -6.39 -4.83
CA LEU A 226 23.01 -7.00 -4.79
C LEU A 226 22.89 -8.16 -3.79
N PRO A 227 23.82 -9.14 -3.68
CA PRO A 227 23.70 -10.22 -2.71
C PRO A 227 23.68 -9.73 -1.26
N HIS A 228 24.54 -8.78 -0.93
CA HIS A 228 24.56 -8.18 0.41
C HIS A 228 23.27 -7.39 0.70
N LEU A 229 22.83 -6.58 -0.26
CA LEU A 229 21.61 -5.81 -0.16
C LEU A 229 20.38 -6.72 0.04
N LEU A 230 20.29 -7.79 -0.75
CA LEU A 230 19.21 -8.77 -0.65
C LEU A 230 19.21 -9.46 0.73
N ALA A 231 20.36 -9.97 1.19
CA ALA A 231 20.43 -10.72 2.43
C ALA A 231 20.20 -9.88 3.69
N VAL A 232 20.67 -8.63 3.71
CA VAL A 232 20.68 -7.80 4.93
C VAL A 232 19.47 -6.88 5.05
N TYR A 233 18.97 -6.35 3.93
CA TYR A 233 17.90 -5.35 3.93
C TYR A 233 16.64 -5.84 3.24
N THR A 234 16.75 -6.30 1.98
CA THR A 234 15.58 -6.58 1.15
C THR A 234 14.86 -7.86 1.56
N ALA A 235 15.55 -8.97 1.82
CA ALA A 235 14.91 -10.24 2.15
C ALA A 235 14.08 -10.16 3.46
N PRO A 236 14.62 -9.69 4.60
CA PRO A 236 13.82 -9.58 5.82
C PRO A 236 12.65 -8.62 5.64
N PHE A 237 12.86 -7.50 4.95
CA PHE A 237 11.81 -6.52 4.65
C PHE A 237 10.71 -7.10 3.77
N ALA A 238 11.08 -7.72 2.67
CA ALA A 238 10.15 -8.33 1.72
C ALA A 238 9.35 -9.50 2.34
N LEU A 239 9.97 -10.30 3.22
CA LEU A 239 9.27 -11.35 3.98
C LEU A 239 8.24 -10.77 4.94
N VAL A 240 8.53 -9.64 5.61
CA VAL A 240 7.52 -8.96 6.44
C VAL A 240 6.31 -8.60 5.60
N TYR A 241 6.50 -8.03 4.40
CA TYR A 241 5.41 -7.66 3.51
C TYR A 241 4.64 -8.85 2.96
N LEU A 242 5.33 -9.96 2.64
CA LEU A 242 4.67 -11.21 2.26
C LEU A 242 3.69 -11.67 3.36
N PHE A 243 4.16 -11.74 4.59
CA PHE A 243 3.37 -12.20 5.73
C PHE A 243 2.23 -11.24 6.08
N GLU A 244 2.51 -9.94 6.09
CA GLU A 244 1.58 -8.85 6.35
C GLU A 244 0.40 -8.88 5.37
N TYR A 245 0.68 -8.90 4.07
CA TYR A 245 -0.38 -8.89 3.06
C TYR A 245 -1.11 -10.23 2.94
N TYR A 246 -0.46 -11.35 3.28
CA TYR A 246 -1.15 -12.63 3.42
C TYR A 246 -2.15 -12.59 4.58
N ILE A 247 -1.81 -11.98 5.71
CA ILE A 247 -2.74 -11.80 6.83
C ILE A 247 -3.89 -10.86 6.40
N ASN A 248 -3.55 -9.68 5.89
CA ASN A 248 -4.53 -8.64 5.61
C ASN A 248 -5.54 -9.01 4.52
N GLN A 249 -5.07 -9.65 3.45
CA GLN A 249 -5.89 -9.96 2.27
C GLN A 249 -6.21 -11.46 2.14
N GLY A 250 -5.69 -12.29 3.01
CA GLY A 250 -5.98 -13.73 3.02
C GLY A 250 -6.70 -14.20 4.26
N LEU A 251 -6.41 -13.63 5.45
CA LEU A 251 -6.98 -14.13 6.70
C LEU A 251 -8.04 -13.20 7.31
N PHE A 252 -7.98 -11.87 7.13
CA PHE A 252 -8.93 -10.95 7.79
C PHE A 252 -10.39 -11.27 7.48
N GLU A 253 -10.69 -11.64 6.24
CA GLU A 253 -12.05 -12.04 5.85
C GLU A 253 -12.50 -13.33 6.55
N LEU A 254 -11.57 -14.24 6.86
CA LEU A 254 -11.87 -15.52 7.51
C LEU A 254 -12.01 -15.43 9.04
N LEU A 255 -11.54 -14.32 9.63
CA LEU A 255 -11.63 -14.01 11.06
C LEU A 255 -12.99 -13.34 11.36
N TYR A 256 -14.05 -14.12 11.44
CA TYR A 256 -15.41 -13.61 11.66
C TYR A 256 -16.02 -14.13 12.96
N PHE A 257 -16.39 -13.21 13.84
CA PHE A 257 -17.02 -13.46 15.15
C PHE A 257 -18.51 -13.10 15.09
N PRO A 258 -19.42 -14.06 14.88
CA PRO A 258 -20.83 -13.77 14.61
C PRO A 258 -21.59 -13.19 15.82
N LYS A 259 -21.10 -13.40 17.05
CA LYS A 259 -21.75 -12.94 18.29
C LYS A 259 -21.21 -11.58 18.77
N THR A 260 -21.00 -10.64 17.86
CA THR A 260 -20.49 -9.30 18.18
C THR A 260 -21.42 -8.23 17.60
N PHE A 261 -21.18 -6.98 17.99
CA PHE A 261 -21.95 -5.83 17.49
C PHE A 261 -21.60 -5.43 16.04
N LEU A 262 -20.52 -5.98 15.49
CA LEU A 262 -20.08 -5.74 14.13
C LEU A 262 -20.47 -6.92 13.23
N ASN A 263 -21.07 -6.63 12.08
CA ASN A 263 -21.26 -7.61 11.02
C ASN A 263 -19.93 -7.98 10.35
N HIS A 264 -19.92 -8.97 9.47
CA HIS A 264 -18.72 -9.51 8.83
C HIS A 264 -17.92 -8.40 8.11
N ASN A 265 -18.56 -7.63 7.23
CA ASN A 265 -17.96 -6.53 6.51
C ASN A 265 -17.42 -5.44 7.46
N GLY A 266 -18.15 -5.17 8.56
CA GLY A 266 -17.72 -4.24 9.60
C GLY A 266 -16.44 -4.70 10.29
N GLN A 267 -16.34 -6.00 10.63
CA GLN A 267 -15.13 -6.54 11.24
C GLN A 267 -13.93 -6.40 10.29
N TYR A 268 -14.07 -6.79 9.03
CA TYR A 268 -13.00 -6.63 8.03
C TYR A 268 -12.52 -5.17 7.91
N ARG A 269 -13.45 -4.21 7.78
CA ARG A 269 -13.09 -2.78 7.69
C ARG A 269 -12.34 -2.28 8.92
N TRP A 270 -12.79 -2.63 10.12
CA TRP A 270 -12.14 -2.21 11.36
C TRP A 270 -10.81 -2.93 11.60
N TYR A 271 -10.61 -4.16 11.10
CA TYR A 271 -9.28 -4.81 11.08
C TYR A 271 -8.30 -4.00 10.24
N GLN A 272 -8.70 -3.52 9.07
CA GLN A 272 -7.85 -2.64 8.25
C GLN A 272 -7.48 -1.34 8.98
N VAL A 273 -8.43 -0.73 9.69
CA VAL A 273 -8.15 0.49 10.50
C VAL A 273 -7.14 0.21 11.60
N LEU A 274 -7.30 -0.87 12.34
CA LEU A 274 -6.40 -1.23 13.44
C LEU A 274 -4.99 -1.54 12.94
N TYR A 275 -4.89 -2.31 11.89
CA TYR A 275 -3.63 -2.60 11.23
C TYR A 275 -2.93 -1.30 10.79
N GLN A 276 -3.61 -0.42 10.07
CA GLN A 276 -3.06 0.86 9.62
C GLN A 276 -2.72 1.81 10.77
N THR A 277 -3.45 1.73 11.88
CA THR A 277 -3.11 2.46 13.11
C THR A 277 -1.75 2.00 13.66
N GLY A 278 -1.53 0.69 13.73
CA GLY A 278 -0.25 0.12 14.13
C GLY A 278 0.89 0.55 13.21
N VAL A 279 0.67 0.49 11.89
CA VAL A 279 1.63 0.94 10.87
C VAL A 279 1.97 2.42 11.06
N PHE A 280 0.98 3.29 11.23
CA PHE A 280 1.18 4.72 11.41
C PHE A 280 1.97 5.06 12.67
N ILE A 281 1.62 4.44 13.80
CA ILE A 281 2.33 4.61 15.09
C ILE A 281 3.80 4.21 14.92
N SER A 282 4.06 3.03 14.37
CA SER A 282 5.43 2.52 14.26
C SER A 282 6.27 3.29 13.22
N ARG A 283 5.69 3.69 12.08
CA ARG A 283 6.38 4.56 11.11
C ARG A 283 6.70 5.94 11.68
N SER A 284 5.88 6.44 12.59
CA SER A 284 6.12 7.72 13.27
C SER A 284 7.15 7.61 14.40
N SER A 285 7.49 6.41 14.85
CA SER A 285 8.38 6.16 15.98
C SER A 285 9.89 6.12 15.62
N MET A 286 10.30 6.42 14.40
CA MET A 286 11.67 6.31 13.90
C MET A 286 12.75 6.92 14.80
N ASN A 287 12.44 8.05 15.42
CA ASN A 287 13.36 8.76 16.29
C ASN A 287 13.41 8.20 17.73
N ILE A 288 12.43 7.37 18.11
CA ILE A 288 12.24 6.84 19.45
C ILE A 288 12.73 5.39 19.52
N VAL A 289 12.27 4.55 18.57
CA VAL A 289 12.55 3.11 18.55
C VAL A 289 13.41 2.78 17.33
N LYS A 290 14.65 2.35 17.59
CA LYS A 290 15.62 1.95 16.56
C LYS A 290 15.88 0.46 16.64
N ILE A 291 15.44 -0.29 15.62
CA ILE A 291 15.63 -1.73 15.50
C ILE A 291 16.65 -1.99 14.40
N ASN A 292 17.82 -2.50 14.78
CA ASN A 292 18.90 -2.79 13.82
C ASN A 292 18.78 -4.20 13.23
N ASN A 293 18.20 -5.15 13.95
CA ASN A 293 18.00 -6.51 13.46
C ASN A 293 16.62 -6.63 12.78
N THR A 294 16.55 -6.35 11.47
CA THR A 294 15.32 -6.44 10.68
C THR A 294 14.83 -7.88 10.48
N TRP A 295 15.71 -8.89 10.59
CA TRP A 295 15.32 -10.29 10.59
C TRP A 295 14.41 -10.66 11.78
N LEU A 296 14.61 -10.02 12.94
CA LEU A 296 13.73 -10.21 14.09
C LEU A 296 12.28 -9.84 13.75
N LEU A 297 12.09 -8.74 12.98
CA LEU A 297 10.75 -8.30 12.56
C LEU A 297 10.12 -9.29 11.57
N ALA A 298 10.91 -9.88 10.67
CA ALA A 298 10.44 -10.93 9.77
C ALA A 298 10.01 -12.20 10.53
N ILE A 299 10.77 -12.60 11.56
CA ILE A 299 10.42 -13.75 12.41
C ILE A 299 9.14 -13.47 13.19
N LEU A 300 8.99 -12.27 13.78
CA LEU A 300 7.78 -11.88 14.51
C LEU A 300 6.55 -11.87 13.60
N GLN A 301 6.69 -11.36 12.36
CA GLN A 301 5.59 -11.34 11.40
C GLN A 301 5.24 -12.75 10.91
N GLY A 302 6.24 -13.62 10.71
CA GLY A 302 6.03 -15.04 10.43
C GLY A 302 5.28 -15.75 11.57
N PHE A 303 5.59 -15.41 12.82
CA PHE A 303 4.84 -15.92 13.98
C PHE A 303 3.40 -15.45 13.97
N ASN A 304 3.12 -14.18 13.61
CA ASN A 304 1.76 -13.66 13.47
C ASN A 304 0.96 -14.44 12.41
N VAL A 305 1.57 -14.78 11.26
CA VAL A 305 0.94 -15.62 10.23
C VAL A 305 0.53 -16.98 10.81
N ILE A 306 1.46 -17.65 11.50
CA ILE A 306 1.18 -18.96 12.10
C ILE A 306 0.04 -18.84 13.10
N LEU A 307 0.11 -17.89 14.02
CA LEU A 307 -0.87 -17.67 15.07
C LEU A 307 -2.26 -17.38 14.50
N LEU A 308 -2.38 -16.45 13.56
CA LEU A 308 -3.67 -16.08 12.97
C LEU A 308 -4.21 -17.16 12.02
N THR A 309 -3.34 -17.92 11.34
CA THR A 309 -3.77 -19.09 10.55
C THR A 309 -4.34 -20.18 11.47
N PHE A 310 -3.69 -20.46 12.60
CA PHE A 310 -4.23 -21.38 13.61
C PHE A 310 -5.55 -20.89 14.18
N GLU A 311 -5.71 -19.58 14.38
CA GLU A 311 -6.98 -18.99 14.80
C GLU A 311 -8.09 -19.24 13.76
N VAL A 312 -7.84 -19.00 12.49
CA VAL A 312 -8.78 -19.27 11.39
C VAL A 312 -9.20 -20.73 11.33
N VAL A 313 -8.29 -21.66 11.69
CA VAL A 313 -8.59 -23.10 11.67
C VAL A 313 -9.34 -23.56 12.91
N ASN A 314 -8.91 -23.14 14.10
CA ASN A 314 -9.33 -23.74 15.37
C ASN A 314 -10.21 -22.82 16.23
N GLY A 315 -10.23 -21.49 16.02
CA GLY A 315 -11.03 -20.53 16.77
C GLY A 315 -10.77 -20.54 18.28
N TYR A 316 -9.50 -20.58 18.69
CA TYR A 316 -9.15 -20.63 20.11
C TYR A 316 -9.29 -19.28 20.83
N MET A 317 -9.30 -18.17 20.07
CA MET A 317 -9.55 -16.83 20.62
C MET A 317 -11.05 -16.62 20.77
N LYS A 318 -11.53 -16.58 22.02
CA LYS A 318 -12.97 -16.48 22.31
C LYS A 318 -13.55 -15.08 22.06
N TYR A 319 -12.73 -14.06 22.02
CA TYR A 319 -13.15 -12.66 22.01
C TYR A 319 -12.53 -11.91 20.83
N LEU A 320 -13.35 -11.21 20.08
CA LEU A 320 -12.95 -10.33 18.97
C LEU A 320 -11.82 -9.37 19.38
N ILE A 321 -11.87 -8.82 20.59
CA ILE A 321 -10.88 -7.86 21.08
C ILE A 321 -9.45 -8.41 21.10
N ILE A 322 -9.28 -9.72 21.34
CA ILE A 322 -7.97 -10.36 21.35
C ILE A 322 -7.38 -10.35 19.94
N VAL A 323 -8.18 -10.70 18.94
CA VAL A 323 -7.76 -10.64 17.52
C VAL A 323 -7.43 -9.20 17.12
N MET A 324 -8.24 -8.23 17.53
CA MET A 324 -8.01 -6.81 17.27
C MET A 324 -6.66 -6.32 17.85
N ILE A 325 -6.27 -6.79 19.04
CA ILE A 325 -4.96 -6.48 19.63
C ILE A 325 -3.83 -7.09 18.82
N PHE A 326 -3.98 -8.33 18.34
CA PHE A 326 -2.96 -8.97 17.48
C PHE A 326 -2.85 -8.28 16.12
N ILE A 327 -3.93 -7.80 15.55
CA ILE A 327 -3.93 -7.04 14.30
C ILE A 327 -3.21 -5.69 14.47
N LEU A 328 -3.46 -4.98 15.58
CA LEU A 328 -2.71 -3.76 15.90
C LEU A 328 -1.21 -4.04 16.06
N TRP A 329 -0.86 -5.12 16.77
CA TRP A 329 0.52 -5.57 16.93
C TRP A 329 1.17 -5.92 15.59
N GLU A 330 0.47 -6.61 14.72
CA GLU A 330 0.91 -6.95 13.36
C GLU A 330 1.25 -5.69 12.56
N GLY A 331 0.39 -4.67 12.60
CA GLY A 331 0.65 -3.38 11.99
C GLY A 331 1.87 -2.65 12.59
N LEU A 332 2.08 -2.75 13.90
CA LEU A 332 3.29 -2.20 14.56
C LEU A 332 4.56 -2.86 14.03
N VAL A 333 4.57 -4.17 13.85
CA VAL A 333 5.72 -4.92 13.31
C VAL A 333 5.97 -4.55 11.85
N GLY A 334 4.93 -4.48 11.02
CA GLY A 334 5.02 -4.09 9.62
C GLY A 334 5.59 -2.69 9.42
N GLY A 335 5.03 -1.71 10.10
CA GLY A 335 5.50 -0.33 10.02
C GLY A 335 6.91 -0.13 10.62
N ALA A 336 7.26 -0.87 11.67
CA ALA A 336 8.62 -0.87 12.22
C ALA A 336 9.65 -1.45 11.24
N SER A 337 9.28 -2.48 10.48
CA SER A 337 10.13 -3.03 9.42
C SER A 337 10.42 -1.98 8.36
N TYR A 338 9.39 -1.27 7.88
CA TYR A 338 9.54 -0.21 6.90
C TYR A 338 10.54 0.86 7.36
N VAL A 339 10.25 1.50 8.46
CA VAL A 339 11.01 2.67 8.91
C VAL A 339 12.44 2.32 9.28
N ASN A 340 12.68 1.16 9.91
CA ASN A 340 14.02 0.77 10.31
C ASN A 340 14.87 0.27 9.15
N THR A 341 14.30 -0.40 8.15
CA THR A 341 15.03 -0.82 6.95
C THR A 341 15.51 0.40 6.16
N TYR A 342 14.62 1.36 5.85
CA TYR A 342 15.01 2.57 5.12
C TYR A 342 15.97 3.44 5.92
N ARG A 343 15.82 3.54 7.26
CA ARG A 343 16.79 4.22 8.12
C ARG A 343 18.19 3.58 8.01
N ARG A 344 18.25 2.25 8.07
CA ARG A 344 19.52 1.51 7.97
C ARG A 344 20.17 1.74 6.59
N ILE A 345 19.43 1.59 5.51
CA ILE A 345 19.94 1.88 4.15
C ILE A 345 20.48 3.31 4.08
N ALA A 346 19.74 4.29 4.60
CA ALA A 346 20.15 5.68 4.59
C ALA A 346 21.41 5.97 5.41
N SER A 347 21.66 5.23 6.49
CA SER A 347 22.81 5.44 7.38
C SER A 347 24.02 4.54 7.08
N GLU A 348 23.77 3.30 6.62
CA GLU A 348 24.80 2.28 6.46
C GLU A 348 25.38 2.24 5.02
N MET A 349 24.60 2.65 4.01
CA MET A 349 25.02 2.61 2.61
C MET A 349 25.76 3.89 2.18
N ALA A 350 26.74 3.74 1.29
CA ALA A 350 27.44 4.89 0.69
C ALA A 350 26.46 5.79 -0.08
N PRO A 351 26.66 7.13 -0.11
CA PRO A 351 25.74 8.05 -0.78
C PRO A 351 25.41 7.69 -2.23
N ALA A 352 26.40 7.20 -2.99
CA ALA A 352 26.22 6.78 -4.38
C ALA A 352 25.38 5.49 -4.57
N GLU A 353 25.25 4.69 -3.52
CA GLU A 353 24.56 3.39 -3.53
C GLU A 353 23.16 3.45 -2.92
N ARG A 354 22.86 4.53 -2.17
CA ARG A 354 21.59 4.67 -1.42
C ARG A 354 20.37 4.65 -2.32
N GLU A 355 20.40 5.39 -3.41
CA GLU A 355 19.26 5.47 -4.34
C GLU A 355 18.94 4.09 -4.92
N PHE A 356 19.95 3.40 -5.44
CA PHE A 356 19.80 2.04 -5.94
C PHE A 356 19.29 1.07 -4.86
N SER A 357 19.85 1.15 -3.64
CA SER A 357 19.45 0.28 -2.52
C SER A 357 18.02 0.52 -2.07
N MET A 358 17.58 1.77 -2.00
CA MET A 358 16.19 2.12 -1.67
C MET A 358 15.21 1.64 -2.74
N SER A 359 15.55 1.80 -4.01
CA SER A 359 14.73 1.37 -5.15
C SER A 359 14.60 -0.16 -5.20
N MET A 360 15.71 -0.88 -5.01
CA MET A 360 15.69 -2.35 -4.94
C MET A 360 14.87 -2.87 -3.77
N ASN A 361 14.91 -2.19 -2.64
CA ASN A 361 14.12 -2.55 -1.47
C ASN A 361 12.62 -2.35 -1.73
N SER A 362 12.21 -1.23 -2.34
CA SER A 362 10.82 -0.96 -2.74
C SER A 362 10.33 -1.90 -3.87
N PHE A 363 11.22 -2.39 -4.73
CA PHE A 363 10.88 -3.42 -5.71
C PHE A 363 10.66 -4.78 -5.04
N GLY A 364 11.48 -5.10 -4.02
CA GLY A 364 11.37 -6.34 -3.25
C GLY A 364 10.03 -6.47 -2.53
N ASP A 365 9.53 -5.40 -1.89
CA ASP A 365 8.23 -5.43 -1.23
C ASP A 365 7.08 -5.66 -2.23
N SER A 366 7.10 -4.98 -3.36
CA SER A 366 6.05 -5.08 -4.37
C SER A 366 5.93 -6.50 -4.95
N ILE A 367 7.06 -7.19 -5.17
CA ILE A 367 7.06 -8.60 -5.58
C ILE A 367 6.42 -9.48 -4.50
N MET A 368 6.78 -9.28 -3.23
CA MET A 368 6.26 -10.13 -2.15
C MET A 368 4.81 -9.83 -1.79
N ILE A 369 4.35 -8.59 -1.95
CA ILE A 369 2.92 -8.25 -1.89
C ILE A 369 2.13 -8.99 -2.98
N THR A 370 2.65 -9.00 -4.20
CA THR A 370 2.05 -9.75 -5.32
C THR A 370 1.99 -11.24 -5.03
N LEU A 371 3.08 -11.81 -4.53
CA LEU A 371 3.15 -13.22 -4.15
C LEU A 371 2.15 -13.53 -3.02
N ALA A 372 2.00 -12.64 -2.05
CA ALA A 372 0.98 -12.78 -0.99
C ALA A 372 -0.43 -12.89 -1.56
N GLY A 373 -0.78 -12.05 -2.55
CA GLY A 373 -2.07 -12.12 -3.24
C GLY A 373 -2.29 -13.46 -3.92
N PHE A 374 -1.30 -13.96 -4.66
CA PHE A 374 -1.39 -15.27 -5.32
C PHE A 374 -1.49 -16.44 -4.33
N ILE A 375 -0.82 -16.36 -3.19
CA ILE A 375 -0.90 -17.38 -2.14
C ILE A 375 -2.24 -17.30 -1.42
N ALA A 376 -2.75 -16.10 -1.15
CA ALA A 376 -3.99 -15.88 -0.43
C ALA A 376 -5.20 -16.54 -1.12
N LEU A 377 -5.29 -16.48 -2.45
CA LEU A 377 -6.43 -17.01 -3.20
C LEU A 377 -6.72 -18.51 -2.96
N PRO A 378 -5.78 -19.45 -3.18
CA PRO A 378 -6.05 -20.88 -2.96
C PRO A 378 -6.25 -21.23 -1.48
N PHE A 379 -5.56 -20.53 -0.57
CA PHE A 379 -5.77 -20.73 0.87
C PHE A 379 -7.15 -20.25 1.31
N HIS A 380 -7.60 -19.10 0.82
CA HIS A 380 -8.94 -18.59 1.07
C HIS A 380 -10.01 -19.60 0.62
N GLU A 381 -9.93 -20.09 -0.62
CA GLU A 381 -10.88 -21.11 -1.13
C GLU A 381 -10.89 -22.39 -0.27
N TYR A 382 -9.71 -22.87 0.12
CA TYR A 382 -9.57 -24.05 0.98
C TYR A 382 -10.28 -23.85 2.33
N PHE A 383 -10.04 -22.72 2.99
CA PHE A 383 -10.64 -22.43 4.29
C PHE A 383 -12.16 -22.18 4.21
N CYS A 384 -12.66 -21.55 3.15
CA CYS A 384 -14.08 -21.32 2.97
C CYS A 384 -14.89 -22.63 2.80
N LYS A 385 -14.27 -23.67 2.24
CA LYS A 385 -14.85 -25.03 2.17
C LYS A 385 -14.80 -25.77 3.51
N SER A 386 -13.99 -25.34 4.47
CA SER A 386 -13.89 -25.94 5.80
C SER A 386 -14.95 -25.36 6.75
N LYS A 387 -15.33 -26.10 7.80
CA LYS A 387 -16.25 -25.56 8.83
C LYS A 387 -15.65 -24.36 9.54
N SER A 388 -16.50 -23.37 9.83
CA SER A 388 -16.10 -22.25 10.68
C SER A 388 -15.91 -22.72 12.13
N PRO A 389 -14.81 -22.34 12.80
CA PRO A 389 -14.63 -22.61 14.20
C PRO A 389 -15.49 -21.73 15.12
N TYR A 390 -16.14 -20.70 14.56
CA TYR A 390 -16.95 -19.72 15.27
C TYR A 390 -18.47 -20.02 15.16
N SER A 391 -18.84 -21.05 14.39
CA SER A 391 -20.25 -21.49 14.20
C SER A 391 -20.81 -22.29 15.38
#